data_224f2e230228cc0b945678da3f97fcd8
#
_entry.id   224f2e230228cc0b945678da3f97fcd8
#
_cell.length_a   1.000
_cell.length_b   1.000
_cell.length_c   1.000
_cell.angle_alpha   90.00
_cell.angle_beta   90.00
_cell.angle_gamma   90.00
#
_symmetry.space_group_name_H-M   'P 1'
#
loop_
_entity.id
_entity.type
_entity.pdbx_description
1 polymer ?
#
loop_
_entity_poly.entity_id
_entity_poly.type
_entity_poly.pdbx_seq_one_letter_code
_entity_poly.pdbx_strand_id
1 'polypeptide(L)'
;MAQVNRDVDLKALVGNQLQYIYSAEELTNVLNTLASNVGVYSDFRRNQMLCFADTRNDYRRVKRYYMHKKHGGRRPIVAPHHSLMHMLQGFNVLLQQYNPPTPWCYGFVRGRSVVQNAQLHVGKRYILNVDIKDFFPSITRQMVEDVLTAAPLRCSTEAAQLLSGLCTVIEPVGDVLPQGFPTSPTLSNMVCRKMDEELAAAAQRIGATYSRYADDMTFSCDNDVLRTTGSFYLQVSTIVEKYGFRLNDRKTRLQRRGRRQQVTGIVVSHKVNVSREYARQIRSLLYMWERYGYWETAKAALRAYREQNGKTRKHGEYLTLYMVLRGRLNYMKMVKGETDPTYLKFWNKYNQLMLRDKPKRRRGTYGTNAHRPEPSSTNDYLGEPQRKGCAGVVAVFVALTLAGLLALNLLV
;
A
#
# COMPACT_ATOMS: atom_id res chain seq x y z
N MET A 1 13.40 -12.58 -5.20
CA MET A 1 13.55 -11.86 -3.93
C MET A 1 13.26 -12.83 -2.82
N ALA A 2 14.13 -12.92 -1.83
CA ALA A 2 13.86 -13.66 -0.61
C ALA A 2 12.61 -13.04 0.07
N GLN A 3 11.75 -13.88 0.61
CA GLN A 3 10.57 -13.43 1.34
C GLN A 3 11.04 -12.92 2.70
N VAL A 4 10.69 -11.66 3.06
CA VAL A 4 11.03 -11.07 4.35
C VAL A 4 10.40 -11.90 5.47
N ASN A 5 11.22 -12.46 6.35
CA ASN A 5 10.74 -13.15 7.55
C ASN A 5 10.25 -12.11 8.57
N ARG A 6 8.96 -12.15 8.91
CA ARG A 6 8.30 -11.22 9.84
C ARG A 6 7.98 -11.85 11.19
N ASP A 7 8.33 -13.10 11.37
CA ASP A 7 8.00 -13.86 12.58
C ASP A 7 9.19 -13.92 13.57
N VAL A 8 10.33 -13.28 13.22
CA VAL A 8 11.50 -13.12 14.08
C VAL A 8 11.20 -12.06 15.15
N ASP A 9 11.48 -12.35 16.41
CA ASP A 9 11.37 -11.38 17.50
C ASP A 9 12.60 -10.46 17.53
N LEU A 10 12.55 -9.41 16.68
CA LEU A 10 13.63 -8.41 16.61
C LEU A 10 13.65 -7.52 17.87
N LYS A 11 12.51 -7.36 18.55
CA LYS A 11 12.43 -6.58 19.78
C LYS A 11 13.23 -7.25 20.89
N ALA A 12 13.12 -8.57 21.03
CA ALA A 12 13.96 -9.32 21.98
C ALA A 12 15.44 -9.27 21.61
N LEU A 13 15.76 -9.35 20.30
CA LEU A 13 17.11 -9.35 19.78
C LEU A 13 17.84 -8.03 20.00
N VAL A 14 17.20 -6.91 19.64
CA VAL A 14 17.79 -5.56 19.73
C VAL A 14 17.61 -4.96 21.13
N GLY A 15 16.54 -5.36 21.83
CA GLY A 15 16.26 -4.86 23.17
C GLY A 15 16.25 -3.33 23.24
N ASN A 16 17.02 -2.77 24.16
CA ASN A 16 17.12 -1.32 24.37
C ASN A 16 18.30 -0.68 23.61
N GLN A 17 18.96 -1.40 22.70
CA GLN A 17 20.18 -0.88 22.03
C GLN A 17 19.95 0.47 21.34
N LEU A 18 18.78 0.70 20.74
CA LEU A 18 18.46 1.96 20.06
C LEU A 18 18.57 3.20 20.97
N GLN A 19 18.45 3.03 22.29
CA GLN A 19 18.59 4.12 23.27
C GLN A 19 20.07 4.53 23.49
N TYR A 20 21.00 3.67 23.17
CA TYR A 20 22.44 3.82 23.45
C TYR A 20 23.29 3.89 22.18
N ILE A 21 22.68 4.16 21.02
CA ILE A 21 23.40 4.38 19.76
C ILE A 21 23.82 5.83 19.67
N TYR A 22 25.13 6.08 19.72
CA TYR A 22 25.74 7.40 19.63
C TYR A 22 26.62 7.56 18.39
N SER A 23 26.72 6.54 17.56
CA SER A 23 27.53 6.56 16.35
C SER A 23 26.83 5.94 15.15
N ALA A 24 27.23 6.40 13.98
CA ALA A 24 26.77 5.82 12.72
C ALA A 24 27.24 4.37 12.53
N GLU A 25 28.36 3.98 13.13
CA GLU A 25 28.88 2.61 13.10
C GLU A 25 27.96 1.66 13.87
N GLU A 26 27.63 2.01 15.11
CA GLU A 26 26.70 1.21 15.94
C GLU A 26 25.34 1.03 15.26
N LEU A 27 24.78 2.12 14.69
CA LEU A 27 23.52 2.04 13.95
C LEU A 27 23.64 1.11 12.74
N THR A 28 24.75 1.18 12.01
CA THR A 28 24.98 0.30 10.85
C THR A 28 24.98 -1.17 11.26
N ASN A 29 25.63 -1.50 12.38
CA ASN A 29 25.67 -2.86 12.92
C ASN A 29 24.28 -3.35 13.33
N VAL A 30 23.48 -2.50 13.96
CA VAL A 30 22.07 -2.82 14.29
C VAL A 30 21.26 -3.04 13.01
N LEU A 31 21.38 -2.18 11.99
CA LEU A 31 20.66 -2.35 10.73
C LEU A 31 21.07 -3.64 9.99
N ASN A 32 22.34 -4.01 10.03
CA ASN A 32 22.82 -5.30 9.50
C ASN A 32 22.19 -6.47 10.25
N THR A 33 22.17 -6.41 11.58
CA THR A 33 21.51 -7.43 12.42
C THR A 33 20.04 -7.57 12.09
N LEU A 34 19.31 -6.46 11.98
CA LEU A 34 17.88 -6.47 11.62
C LEU A 34 17.66 -7.07 10.23
N ALA A 35 18.43 -6.65 9.24
CA ALA A 35 18.29 -7.12 7.86
C ALA A 35 18.59 -8.61 7.73
N SER A 36 19.69 -9.09 8.35
CA SER A 36 20.08 -10.49 8.36
C SER A 36 18.99 -11.38 8.96
N ASN A 37 18.44 -11.00 10.11
CA ASN A 37 17.43 -11.80 10.80
C ASN A 37 16.09 -11.87 10.06
N VAL A 38 15.77 -10.89 9.21
CA VAL A 38 14.58 -10.97 8.35
C VAL A 38 14.87 -11.61 6.98
N GLY A 39 16.10 -12.09 6.75
CA GLY A 39 16.48 -12.83 5.55
C GLY A 39 16.68 -11.96 4.31
N VAL A 40 17.10 -10.70 4.48
CA VAL A 40 17.48 -9.82 3.38
C VAL A 40 19.00 -9.52 3.44
N TYR A 41 19.51 -8.87 2.36
CA TYR A 41 20.93 -8.47 2.33
C TYR A 41 21.27 -7.58 3.52
N SER A 42 22.44 -7.82 4.15
CA SER A 42 22.82 -7.25 5.45
C SER A 42 24.32 -6.88 5.57
N ASP A 43 25.02 -6.68 4.45
CA ASP A 43 26.43 -6.23 4.47
C ASP A 43 26.50 -4.72 4.15
N PHE A 44 25.90 -3.90 5.03
CA PHE A 44 25.93 -2.45 4.89
C PHE A 44 27.17 -1.88 5.53
N ARG A 45 27.77 -0.89 4.85
CA ARG A 45 28.94 -0.14 5.37
C ARG A 45 28.48 1.19 5.96
N ARG A 46 29.18 1.67 6.99
CA ARG A 46 28.92 2.97 7.65
C ARG A 46 28.73 4.12 6.64
N ASN A 47 29.67 4.27 5.69
CA ASN A 47 29.60 5.36 4.71
C ASN A 47 28.39 5.25 3.76
N GLN A 48 27.94 4.03 3.46
CA GLN A 48 26.75 3.79 2.67
C GLN A 48 25.51 4.18 3.47
N MET A 49 25.44 3.83 4.74
CA MET A 49 24.33 4.21 5.62
C MET A 49 24.25 5.73 5.77
N LEU A 50 25.39 6.42 6.02
CA LEU A 50 25.46 7.87 6.10
C LEU A 50 25.03 8.55 4.79
N CYS A 51 25.48 8.03 3.64
CA CYS A 51 25.04 8.51 2.33
C CYS A 51 23.52 8.39 2.16
N PHE A 52 22.93 7.31 2.66
CA PHE A 52 21.47 7.10 2.58
C PHE A 52 20.68 7.87 3.66
N ALA A 53 21.28 8.23 4.77
CA ALA A 53 20.65 9.08 5.79
C ALA A 53 20.63 10.57 5.39
N ASP A 54 21.49 11.00 4.48
CA ASP A 54 21.50 12.36 3.95
C ASP A 54 20.54 12.48 2.77
N THR A 55 19.41 13.13 3.00
CA THR A 55 18.32 13.33 2.01
C THR A 55 18.75 14.15 0.80
N ARG A 56 19.81 14.95 0.89
CA ARG A 56 20.39 15.71 -0.24
C ARG A 56 20.96 14.78 -1.32
N ASN A 57 21.27 13.53 -0.99
CA ASN A 57 21.76 12.53 -1.92
C ASN A 57 20.63 11.75 -2.63
N ASP A 58 19.44 12.31 -2.79
CA ASP A 58 18.25 11.62 -3.32
C ASP A 58 18.49 10.88 -4.64
N TYR A 59 19.32 11.42 -5.52
CA TYR A 59 19.67 10.76 -6.80
C TYR A 59 20.38 9.41 -6.64
N ARG A 60 21.06 9.14 -5.50
CA ARG A 60 21.69 7.86 -5.15
C ARG A 60 20.77 6.95 -4.34
N ARG A 61 19.80 7.55 -3.67
CA ARG A 61 18.94 6.88 -2.69
C ARG A 61 17.67 6.32 -3.31
N VAL A 62 17.07 7.04 -4.26
CA VAL A 62 15.70 6.76 -4.73
C VAL A 62 15.53 6.89 -6.24
N LYS A 63 14.50 6.20 -6.73
CA LYS A 63 13.96 6.41 -8.09
C LYS A 63 12.52 6.90 -7.96
N ARG A 64 12.19 7.97 -8.69
CA ARG A 64 10.84 8.55 -8.70
C ARG A 64 10.07 8.07 -9.91
N TYR A 65 8.85 7.59 -9.68
CA TYR A 65 7.89 7.17 -10.69
C TYR A 65 6.61 7.98 -10.56
N TYR A 66 5.87 8.12 -11.64
CA TYR A 66 4.58 8.81 -11.62
C TYR A 66 3.48 7.87 -12.06
N MET A 67 2.45 7.73 -11.22
CA MET A 67 1.23 6.98 -11.54
C MET A 67 0.08 7.95 -11.81
N HIS A 68 -0.71 7.68 -12.85
CA HIS A 68 -1.91 8.48 -13.14
C HIS A 68 -3.01 8.21 -12.09
N LYS A 69 -3.65 9.29 -11.60
CA LYS A 69 -4.83 9.21 -10.74
C LYS A 69 -6.07 9.02 -11.61
N LYS A 70 -7.09 8.31 -11.13
CA LYS A 70 -8.36 8.03 -11.85
C LYS A 70 -9.09 9.30 -12.33
N HIS A 71 -9.02 10.37 -11.54
CA HIS A 71 -9.71 11.64 -11.82
C HIS A 71 -8.76 12.74 -12.31
N GLY A 72 -7.69 12.35 -12.99
CA GLY A 72 -6.65 13.26 -13.49
C GLY A 72 -5.53 13.52 -12.48
N GLY A 73 -4.41 14.08 -12.99
CA GLY A 73 -3.19 14.31 -12.21
C GLY A 73 -2.30 13.08 -12.09
N ARG A 74 -1.12 13.28 -11.49
CA ARG A 74 -0.11 12.24 -11.26
C ARG A 74 0.16 12.09 -9.77
N ARG A 75 0.47 10.88 -9.34
CA ARG A 75 0.90 10.56 -7.98
C ARG A 75 2.38 10.17 -8.04
N PRO A 76 3.28 10.85 -7.33
CA PRO A 76 4.66 10.41 -7.24
C PRO A 76 4.75 9.15 -6.39
N ILE A 77 5.51 8.18 -6.86
CA ILE A 77 5.91 6.98 -6.09
C ILE A 77 7.42 7.03 -6.02
N VAL A 78 7.95 6.94 -4.83
CA VAL A 78 9.39 7.00 -4.56
C VAL A 78 9.86 5.62 -4.13
N ALA A 79 10.61 4.94 -4.99
CA ALA A 79 11.17 3.63 -4.67
C ALA A 79 12.60 3.79 -4.15
N PRO A 80 12.94 3.23 -2.99
CA PRO A 80 14.30 3.28 -2.47
C PRO A 80 15.24 2.41 -3.31
N HIS A 81 16.52 2.77 -3.34
CA HIS A 81 17.58 1.94 -3.91
C HIS A 81 17.62 0.57 -3.21
N HIS A 82 18.12 -0.46 -3.90
CA HIS A 82 18.08 -1.84 -3.43
C HIS A 82 18.64 -2.02 -2.01
N SER A 83 19.83 -1.46 -1.73
CA SER A 83 20.43 -1.55 -0.38
C SER A 83 19.63 -0.77 0.67
N LEU A 84 19.16 0.44 0.35
CA LEU A 84 18.28 1.20 1.24
C LEU A 84 16.95 0.45 1.48
N MET A 85 16.39 -0.19 0.45
CA MET A 85 15.19 -1.03 0.59
C MET A 85 15.39 -2.10 1.67
N HIS A 86 16.54 -2.79 1.68
CA HIS A 86 16.83 -3.85 2.64
C HIS A 86 17.02 -3.32 4.06
N MET A 87 17.74 -2.19 4.24
CA MET A 87 17.83 -1.51 5.53
C MET A 87 16.43 -1.20 6.09
N LEU A 88 15.60 -0.58 5.25
CA LEU A 88 14.25 -0.20 5.64
C LEU A 88 13.32 -1.40 5.87
N GLN A 89 13.52 -2.53 5.19
CA GLN A 89 12.74 -3.75 5.43
C GLN A 89 13.02 -4.34 6.81
N GLY A 90 14.27 -4.47 7.20
CA GLY A 90 14.66 -4.91 8.54
C GLY A 90 14.12 -3.98 9.63
N PHE A 91 14.35 -2.70 9.45
CA PHE A 91 13.85 -1.68 10.39
C PHE A 91 12.32 -1.65 10.49
N ASN A 92 11.60 -1.83 9.38
CA ASN A 92 10.13 -1.85 9.40
C ASN A 92 9.56 -3.03 10.20
N VAL A 93 10.20 -4.20 10.18
CA VAL A 93 9.76 -5.34 11.01
C VAL A 93 9.90 -5.00 12.49
N LEU A 94 11.00 -4.35 12.89
CA LEU A 94 11.19 -3.86 14.25
C LEU A 94 10.14 -2.81 14.63
N LEU A 95 9.90 -1.80 13.78
CA LEU A 95 8.88 -0.78 14.01
C LEU A 95 7.49 -1.38 14.23
N GLN A 96 7.13 -2.41 13.46
CA GLN A 96 5.84 -3.10 13.61
C GLN A 96 5.70 -3.77 14.99
N GLN A 97 6.78 -4.28 15.58
CA GLN A 97 6.76 -4.89 16.91
C GLN A 97 6.63 -3.84 18.03
N TYR A 98 7.15 -2.63 17.82
CA TYR A 98 6.99 -1.51 18.75
C TYR A 98 5.68 -0.73 18.56
N ASN A 99 4.93 -0.99 17.49
CA ASN A 99 3.68 -0.32 17.18
C ASN A 99 2.48 -1.28 17.29
N PRO A 100 2.03 -1.65 18.49
CA PRO A 100 0.87 -2.49 18.65
C PRO A 100 -0.36 -1.81 18.03
N PRO A 101 -1.24 -2.57 17.36
CA PRO A 101 -2.41 -2.00 16.68
C PRO A 101 -3.37 -1.36 17.67
N THR A 102 -3.80 -0.12 17.38
CA THR A 102 -4.86 0.56 18.13
C THR A 102 -6.24 0.02 17.71
N PRO A 103 -7.30 0.16 18.51
CA PRO A 103 -8.65 -0.29 18.14
C PRO A 103 -9.18 0.35 16.86
N TRP A 104 -8.74 1.55 16.52
CA TRP A 104 -9.29 2.39 15.46
C TRP A 104 -8.52 2.33 14.14
N CYS A 105 -7.24 1.92 14.15
CA CYS A 105 -6.39 1.88 12.97
C CYS A 105 -6.49 0.55 12.24
N TYR A 106 -6.97 0.56 10.99
CA TYR A 106 -7.14 -0.63 10.14
C TYR A 106 -6.19 -0.67 8.95
N GLY A 107 -5.76 0.48 8.45
CA GLY A 107 -4.79 0.55 7.35
C GLY A 107 -3.39 0.17 7.78
N PHE A 108 -2.69 -0.62 6.95
CA PHE A 108 -1.29 -1.02 7.15
C PHE A 108 -1.03 -1.85 8.42
N VAL A 109 -2.03 -2.44 9.01
CA VAL A 109 -1.93 -3.27 10.21
C VAL A 109 -2.05 -4.75 9.84
N ARG A 110 -1.05 -5.56 10.26
CA ARG A 110 -1.07 -7.02 10.03
C ARG A 110 -2.31 -7.64 10.67
N GLY A 111 -2.99 -8.54 9.96
CA GLY A 111 -4.18 -9.21 10.44
C GLY A 111 -5.46 -8.39 10.36
N ARG A 112 -5.39 -7.11 9.92
CA ARG A 112 -6.55 -6.26 9.67
C ARG A 112 -6.79 -6.07 8.18
N SER A 113 -8.04 -5.83 7.81
CA SER A 113 -8.45 -5.69 6.41
C SER A 113 -9.41 -4.51 6.21
N VAL A 114 -9.52 -4.10 4.96
CA VAL A 114 -10.51 -3.09 4.53
C VAL A 114 -11.95 -3.54 4.83
N VAL A 115 -12.22 -4.86 4.83
CA VAL A 115 -13.53 -5.42 5.15
C VAL A 115 -13.85 -5.26 6.63
N GLN A 116 -12.89 -5.57 7.51
CA GLN A 116 -13.06 -5.38 8.95
C GLN A 116 -13.28 -3.90 9.30
N ASN A 117 -12.55 -2.99 8.63
CA ASN A 117 -12.79 -1.55 8.76
C ASN A 117 -14.23 -1.18 8.39
N ALA A 118 -14.71 -1.63 7.23
CA ALA A 118 -16.06 -1.37 6.76
C ALA A 118 -17.14 -2.00 7.66
N GLN A 119 -16.88 -3.18 8.23
CA GLN A 119 -17.80 -3.90 9.09
C GLN A 119 -18.25 -3.10 10.33
N LEU A 120 -17.38 -2.24 10.86
CA LEU A 120 -17.71 -1.38 12.02
C LEU A 120 -18.86 -0.39 11.73
N HIS A 121 -19.04 -0.03 10.46
CA HIS A 121 -19.97 1.02 10.04
C HIS A 121 -21.24 0.46 9.37
N VAL A 122 -21.43 -0.86 9.40
CA VAL A 122 -22.61 -1.51 8.80
C VAL A 122 -23.90 -1.08 9.49
N GLY A 123 -24.92 -0.77 8.70
CA GLY A 123 -26.27 -0.51 9.18
C GLY A 123 -26.50 0.87 9.81
N LYS A 124 -25.49 1.73 9.88
CA LYS A 124 -25.58 3.07 10.48
C LYS A 124 -26.41 4.02 9.61
N ARG A 125 -27.14 4.95 10.24
CA ARG A 125 -27.96 5.95 9.51
C ARG A 125 -27.12 7.00 8.81
N TYR A 126 -26.02 7.43 9.44
CA TYR A 126 -25.13 8.48 8.96
C TYR A 126 -23.69 7.95 8.94
N ILE A 127 -22.98 8.20 7.85
CA ILE A 127 -21.56 7.89 7.70
C ILE A 127 -20.86 9.12 7.14
N LEU A 128 -19.91 9.65 7.88
CA LEU A 128 -19.04 10.75 7.47
C LEU A 128 -17.67 10.16 7.11
N ASN A 129 -17.29 10.26 5.84
CA ASN A 129 -15.94 9.95 5.38
C ASN A 129 -15.15 11.26 5.26
N VAL A 130 -13.96 11.25 5.81
CA VAL A 130 -13.02 12.39 5.83
C VAL A 130 -11.66 11.91 5.39
N ASP A 131 -11.03 12.60 4.45
CA ASP A 131 -9.73 12.22 3.87
C ASP A 131 -8.67 13.25 4.29
N ILE A 132 -7.48 12.78 4.65
CA ILE A 132 -6.35 13.65 4.96
C ILE A 132 -5.66 14.03 3.64
N LYS A 133 -5.51 15.35 3.42
CA LYS A 133 -4.84 15.87 2.23
C LYS A 133 -3.35 15.56 2.29
N ASP A 134 -2.81 15.04 1.16
CA ASP A 134 -1.37 14.75 0.97
C ASP A 134 -0.73 14.02 2.18
N PHE A 135 -1.41 12.96 2.67
CA PHE A 135 -1.14 12.27 3.93
C PHE A 135 0.35 11.99 4.19
N PHE A 136 1.02 11.21 3.32
CA PHE A 136 2.44 10.92 3.53
C PHE A 136 3.33 12.17 3.43
N PRO A 137 3.18 13.05 2.43
CA PRO A 137 3.95 14.29 2.37
C PRO A 137 3.68 15.28 3.51
N SER A 138 2.59 15.14 4.26
CA SER A 138 2.32 15.96 5.46
C SER A 138 3.09 15.48 6.69
N ILE A 139 3.65 14.26 6.67
CA ILE A 139 4.45 13.74 7.77
C ILE A 139 5.90 14.16 7.56
N THR A 140 6.33 15.13 8.35
CA THR A 140 7.68 15.69 8.29
C THR A 140 8.71 14.79 8.96
N ARG A 141 9.99 15.01 8.64
CA ARG A 141 11.11 14.35 9.30
C ARG A 141 11.07 14.56 10.82
N GLN A 142 10.75 15.76 11.28
CA GLN A 142 10.63 16.05 12.71
C GLN A 142 9.57 15.15 13.39
N MET A 143 8.39 14.97 12.78
CA MET A 143 7.36 14.07 13.32
C MET A 143 7.86 12.63 13.41
N VAL A 144 8.72 12.19 12.48
CA VAL A 144 9.34 10.87 12.52
C VAL A 144 10.37 10.79 13.65
N GLU A 145 11.21 11.82 13.85
CA GLU A 145 12.17 11.90 14.95
C GLU A 145 11.46 11.88 16.31
N ASP A 146 10.39 12.64 16.47
CA ASP A 146 9.58 12.69 17.70
C ASP A 146 9.01 11.30 18.06
N VAL A 147 8.56 10.54 17.07
CA VAL A 147 8.06 9.16 17.26
C VAL A 147 9.19 8.20 17.62
N LEU A 148 10.37 8.34 17.02
CA LEU A 148 11.52 7.48 17.27
C LEU A 148 12.11 7.72 18.67
N THR A 149 12.15 8.96 19.14
CA THR A 149 12.67 9.33 20.47
C THR A 149 11.65 9.05 21.59
N ALA A 150 10.36 9.03 21.27
CA ALA A 150 9.31 8.73 22.22
C ALA A 150 9.28 7.24 22.63
N ALA A 151 8.63 6.96 23.77
CA ALA A 151 8.32 5.59 24.15
C ALA A 151 7.36 4.95 23.10
N PRO A 152 7.49 3.66 22.77
CA PRO A 152 8.36 2.66 23.43
C PRO A 152 9.75 2.50 22.82
N LEU A 153 10.08 3.16 21.68
CA LEU A 153 11.37 3.01 20.98
C LEU A 153 12.52 3.67 21.76
N ARG A 154 12.31 4.91 22.21
CA ARG A 154 13.29 5.72 22.97
C ARG A 154 14.67 5.76 22.31
N CYS A 155 14.73 5.92 20.99
CA CYS A 155 16.00 6.06 20.29
C CYS A 155 16.79 7.26 20.85
N SER A 156 18.11 7.16 20.89
CA SER A 156 18.97 8.33 21.10
C SER A 156 18.71 9.40 20.03
N THR A 157 19.06 10.63 20.29
CA THR A 157 18.90 11.73 19.33
C THR A 157 19.65 11.42 18.02
N GLU A 158 20.87 10.91 18.12
CA GLU A 158 21.73 10.55 17.00
C GLU A 158 21.11 9.43 16.16
N ALA A 159 20.63 8.38 16.81
CA ALA A 159 19.94 7.27 16.11
C ALA A 159 18.66 7.75 15.43
N ALA A 160 17.86 8.58 16.10
CA ALA A 160 16.62 9.12 15.56
C ALA A 160 16.86 10.00 14.33
N GLN A 161 17.88 10.86 14.35
CA GLN A 161 18.27 11.71 13.22
C GLN A 161 18.73 10.90 12.00
N LEU A 162 19.53 9.86 12.21
CA LEU A 162 19.97 8.99 11.13
C LEU A 162 18.83 8.15 10.57
N LEU A 163 18.01 7.54 11.43
CA LEU A 163 16.86 6.71 11.03
C LEU A 163 15.78 7.52 10.32
N SER A 164 15.48 8.74 10.81
CA SER A 164 14.53 9.64 10.13
C SER A 164 15.03 10.02 8.75
N GLY A 165 16.32 10.32 8.61
CA GLY A 165 16.95 10.57 7.33
C GLY A 165 16.82 9.40 6.36
N LEU A 166 17.04 8.15 6.81
CA LEU A 166 16.83 6.95 6.00
C LEU A 166 15.36 6.80 5.54
N CYS A 167 14.40 7.22 6.38
CA CYS A 167 12.96 7.02 6.16
C CYS A 167 12.28 8.15 5.37
N THR A 168 12.93 9.30 5.17
CA THR A 168 12.35 10.48 4.51
C THR A 168 13.04 10.79 3.18
N VAL A 169 12.43 11.64 2.39
CA VAL A 169 12.96 12.18 1.13
C VAL A 169 12.78 13.68 1.07
N ILE A 170 13.66 14.36 0.34
CA ILE A 170 13.57 15.79 0.14
C ILE A 170 12.42 16.14 -0.83
N GLU A 171 11.56 17.06 -0.42
CA GLU A 171 10.49 17.66 -1.23
C GLU A 171 10.57 19.19 -1.08
N PRO A 172 9.90 19.99 -1.92
CA PRO A 172 9.93 21.45 -1.80
C PRO A 172 9.50 22.01 -0.44
N VAL A 173 8.74 21.24 0.32
CA VAL A 173 8.27 21.60 1.68
C VAL A 173 9.20 21.12 2.80
N GLY A 174 10.33 20.50 2.45
CA GLY A 174 11.29 19.88 3.38
C GLY A 174 11.33 18.36 3.30
N ASP A 175 11.98 17.74 4.25
CA ASP A 175 12.09 16.28 4.33
C ASP A 175 10.77 15.68 4.84
N VAL A 176 10.18 14.78 4.05
CA VAL A 176 8.86 14.19 4.33
C VAL A 176 8.86 12.68 4.09
N LEU A 177 7.84 12.02 4.63
CA LEU A 177 7.64 10.60 4.45
C LEU A 177 7.18 10.29 3.01
N PRO A 178 7.88 9.42 2.25
CA PRO A 178 7.56 9.16 0.85
C PRO A 178 6.49 8.08 0.67
N GLN A 179 5.75 8.16 -0.43
CA GLN A 179 4.93 7.03 -0.90
C GLN A 179 5.83 6.01 -1.62
N GLY A 180 6.06 4.85 -0.99
CA GLY A 180 6.77 3.73 -1.59
C GLY A 180 7.92 3.16 -0.74
N PHE A 181 8.26 3.78 0.37
CA PHE A 181 9.18 3.19 1.34
C PHE A 181 8.47 2.15 2.22
N PRO A 182 9.13 1.05 2.58
CA PRO A 182 8.51 0.01 3.40
C PRO A 182 8.17 0.48 4.82
N THR A 183 8.87 1.48 5.35
CA THR A 183 8.65 2.06 6.69
C THR A 183 7.51 3.07 6.73
N SER A 184 7.19 3.74 5.62
CA SER A 184 6.20 4.82 5.59
C SER A 184 4.82 4.42 6.15
N PRO A 185 4.26 3.24 5.84
CA PRO A 185 2.98 2.82 6.41
C PRO A 185 2.99 2.69 7.93
N THR A 186 4.04 2.08 8.49
CA THR A 186 4.16 1.87 9.94
C THR A 186 4.39 3.19 10.67
N LEU A 187 5.34 4.01 10.18
CA LEU A 187 5.63 5.32 10.75
C LEU A 187 4.41 6.25 10.72
N SER A 188 3.65 6.26 9.62
CA SER A 188 2.43 7.06 9.54
C SER A 188 1.40 6.67 10.61
N ASN A 189 1.26 5.37 10.91
CA ASN A 189 0.39 4.91 11.99
C ASN A 189 0.90 5.31 13.38
N MET A 190 2.22 5.30 13.58
CA MET A 190 2.82 5.74 14.85
C MET A 190 2.62 7.23 15.08
N VAL A 191 2.85 8.07 14.05
CA VAL A 191 2.62 9.52 14.09
C VAL A 191 1.15 9.85 14.39
N CYS A 192 0.22 9.13 13.75
CA CYS A 192 -1.22 9.38 13.92
C CYS A 192 -1.80 8.83 15.23
N ARG A 193 -1.07 8.10 16.06
CA ARG A 193 -1.61 7.40 17.24
C ARG A 193 -2.36 8.35 18.18
N LYS A 194 -1.73 9.44 18.60
CA LYS A 194 -2.35 10.43 19.52
C LYS A 194 -3.54 11.15 18.89
N MET A 195 -3.46 11.45 17.60
CA MET A 195 -4.58 12.01 16.83
C MET A 195 -5.76 11.04 16.82
N ASP A 196 -5.53 9.73 16.55
CA ASP A 196 -6.57 8.72 16.57
C ASP A 196 -7.24 8.59 17.95
N GLU A 197 -6.47 8.68 19.03
CA GLU A 197 -6.98 8.65 20.41
C GLU A 197 -7.93 9.83 20.69
N GLU A 198 -7.55 11.04 20.31
CA GLU A 198 -8.39 12.23 20.47
C GLU A 198 -9.65 12.18 19.59
N LEU A 199 -9.52 11.73 18.33
CA LEU A 199 -10.65 11.58 17.41
C LEU A 199 -11.64 10.50 17.89
N ALA A 200 -11.12 9.39 18.41
CA ALA A 200 -11.96 8.32 18.97
C ALA A 200 -12.71 8.82 20.22
N ALA A 201 -12.05 9.55 21.11
CA ALA A 201 -12.69 10.14 22.27
C ALA A 201 -13.77 11.17 21.88
N ALA A 202 -13.50 11.98 20.84
CA ALA A 202 -14.49 12.93 20.32
C ALA A 202 -15.70 12.21 19.71
N ALA A 203 -15.48 11.14 18.95
CA ALA A 203 -16.55 10.32 18.38
C ALA A 203 -17.39 9.62 19.47
N GLN A 204 -16.75 9.08 20.50
CA GLN A 204 -17.42 8.42 21.61
C GLN A 204 -18.39 9.34 22.35
N ARG A 205 -18.00 10.61 22.57
CA ARG A 205 -18.85 11.61 23.25
C ARG A 205 -20.19 11.86 22.56
N ILE A 206 -20.27 11.63 21.24
CA ILE A 206 -21.50 11.80 20.45
C ILE A 206 -22.15 10.46 20.06
N GLY A 207 -21.68 9.34 20.63
CA GLY A 207 -22.17 8.00 20.30
C GLY A 207 -21.81 7.54 18.88
N ALA A 208 -20.74 8.07 18.27
CA ALA A 208 -20.27 7.69 16.96
C ALA A 208 -19.14 6.67 17.03
N THR A 209 -19.11 5.76 16.05
CA THR A 209 -17.99 4.83 15.81
C THR A 209 -16.97 5.53 14.93
N TYR A 210 -15.68 5.41 15.30
CA TYR A 210 -14.54 5.94 14.55
C TYR A 210 -13.64 4.82 14.06
N SER A 211 -13.12 4.94 12.84
CA SER A 211 -12.01 4.14 12.34
C SER A 211 -11.17 4.91 11.30
N ARG A 212 -9.90 4.52 11.15
CA ARG A 212 -9.00 5.05 10.13
C ARG A 212 -8.38 3.94 9.30
N TYR A 213 -8.40 4.12 7.98
CA TYR A 213 -7.69 3.29 7.01
C TYR A 213 -6.74 4.17 6.19
N ALA A 214 -5.47 4.24 6.58
CA ALA A 214 -4.46 5.16 6.03
C ALA A 214 -4.88 6.63 6.19
N ASP A 215 -5.16 7.32 5.07
CA ASP A 215 -5.65 8.70 4.99
C ASP A 215 -7.18 8.80 5.13
N ASP A 216 -7.92 7.70 4.97
CA ASP A 216 -9.38 7.67 5.06
C ASP A 216 -9.86 7.49 6.52
N MET A 217 -10.46 8.51 7.09
CA MET A 217 -11.15 8.50 8.39
C MET A 217 -12.65 8.32 8.19
N THR A 218 -13.27 7.47 9.00
CA THR A 218 -14.72 7.22 8.93
C THR A 218 -15.34 7.36 10.31
N PHE A 219 -16.40 8.15 10.37
CA PHE A 219 -17.26 8.30 11.55
C PHE A 219 -18.68 7.85 11.20
N SER A 220 -19.34 7.10 12.07
CA SER A 220 -20.71 6.67 11.81
C SER A 220 -21.56 6.60 13.07
N CYS A 221 -22.82 7.01 12.97
CA CYS A 221 -23.80 6.94 14.05
C CYS A 221 -25.23 6.91 13.51
N ASP A 222 -26.20 6.82 14.42
CA ASP A 222 -27.62 6.80 14.09
C ASP A 222 -28.31 8.17 14.28
N ASN A 223 -27.60 9.16 14.86
CA ASN A 223 -28.07 10.53 15.09
C ASN A 223 -27.53 11.50 14.03
N ASP A 224 -28.26 12.57 13.69
CA ASP A 224 -27.86 13.59 12.68
C ASP A 224 -26.88 14.62 13.25
N VAL A 225 -25.75 14.15 13.77
CA VAL A 225 -24.69 14.98 14.40
C VAL A 225 -23.42 15.09 13.54
N LEU A 226 -23.34 14.32 12.42
CA LEU A 226 -22.16 14.23 11.57
C LEU A 226 -22.18 15.21 10.36
N ARG A 227 -22.89 16.34 10.48
CA ARG A 227 -22.98 17.32 9.38
C ARG A 227 -21.64 18.01 9.17
N THR A 228 -21.23 18.20 7.92
CA THR A 228 -19.99 18.88 7.55
C THR A 228 -19.95 20.37 7.95
N THR A 229 -21.10 20.94 8.28
CA THR A 229 -21.25 22.30 8.82
C THR A 229 -21.48 22.29 10.35
N GLY A 230 -21.45 21.13 10.98
CA GLY A 230 -21.74 20.97 12.41
C GLY A 230 -20.50 21.10 13.31
N SER A 231 -20.75 21.27 14.60
CA SER A 231 -19.70 21.41 15.61
C SER A 231 -18.73 20.22 15.68
N PHE A 232 -19.25 19.01 15.45
CA PHE A 232 -18.41 17.81 15.44
C PHE A 232 -17.39 17.84 14.31
N TYR A 233 -17.77 18.24 13.09
CA TYR A 233 -16.82 18.35 11.98
C TYR A 233 -15.75 19.41 12.24
N LEU A 234 -16.13 20.55 12.81
CA LEU A 234 -15.16 21.58 13.24
C LEU A 234 -14.19 21.03 14.28
N GLN A 235 -14.68 20.26 15.26
CA GLN A 235 -13.84 19.61 16.26
C GLN A 235 -12.86 18.62 15.59
N VAL A 236 -13.31 17.81 14.63
CA VAL A 236 -12.44 16.89 13.85
C VAL A 236 -11.37 17.69 13.11
N SER A 237 -11.72 18.79 12.43
CA SER A 237 -10.75 19.66 11.74
C SER A 237 -9.69 20.20 12.71
N THR A 238 -10.12 20.76 13.84
CA THR A 238 -9.22 21.30 14.87
C THR A 238 -8.25 20.23 15.41
N ILE A 239 -8.74 19.01 15.67
CA ILE A 239 -7.87 17.91 16.12
C ILE A 239 -6.86 17.56 15.03
N VAL A 240 -7.28 17.40 13.79
CA VAL A 240 -6.41 17.03 12.67
C VAL A 240 -5.34 18.11 12.43
N GLU A 241 -5.71 19.39 12.49
CA GLU A 241 -4.81 20.54 12.35
C GLU A 241 -3.79 20.63 13.48
N LYS A 242 -4.20 20.34 14.73
CA LYS A 242 -3.32 20.26 15.90
C LYS A 242 -2.14 19.30 15.68
N TYR A 243 -2.36 18.21 14.93
CA TYR A 243 -1.33 17.22 14.61
C TYR A 243 -0.61 17.48 13.26
N GLY A 244 -0.74 18.68 12.69
CA GLY A 244 -0.03 19.09 11.48
C GLY A 244 -0.64 18.59 10.17
N PHE A 245 -1.84 18.02 10.21
CA PHE A 245 -2.55 17.56 9.03
C PHE A 245 -3.62 18.54 8.58
N ARG A 246 -4.13 18.34 7.35
CA ARG A 246 -5.26 19.11 6.81
C ARG A 246 -6.30 18.17 6.20
N LEU A 247 -7.57 18.51 6.34
CA LEU A 247 -8.65 17.77 5.70
C LEU A 247 -8.74 18.07 4.20
N ASN A 248 -9.21 17.10 3.44
CA ASN A 248 -9.51 17.23 2.04
C ASN A 248 -11.02 17.44 1.85
N ASP A 249 -11.48 18.70 1.90
CA ASP A 249 -12.90 19.02 1.81
C ASP A 249 -13.57 18.49 0.54
N ARG A 250 -12.84 18.44 -0.58
CA ARG A 250 -13.37 17.92 -1.86
C ARG A 250 -13.71 16.44 -1.79
N LYS A 251 -13.09 15.69 -0.91
CA LYS A 251 -13.34 14.25 -0.72
C LYS A 251 -14.21 13.97 0.51
N THR A 252 -14.36 14.93 1.42
CA THR A 252 -15.22 14.82 2.59
C THR A 252 -16.68 14.66 2.14
N ARG A 253 -17.37 13.65 2.67
CA ARG A 253 -18.75 13.37 2.30
C ARG A 253 -19.55 12.77 3.46
N LEU A 254 -20.75 13.30 3.65
CA LEU A 254 -21.76 12.72 4.53
C LEU A 254 -22.70 11.83 3.70
N GLN A 255 -22.80 10.56 4.09
CA GLN A 255 -23.68 9.59 3.47
C GLN A 255 -24.83 9.25 4.45
N ARG A 256 -26.06 9.17 3.94
CA ARG A 256 -27.27 8.91 4.71
C ARG A 256 -27.91 7.61 4.29
N ARG A 257 -28.57 6.90 5.23
CA ARG A 257 -29.44 5.75 4.92
C ARG A 257 -30.46 6.12 3.84
N GLY A 258 -30.80 5.19 2.95
CA GLY A 258 -31.62 5.44 1.78
C GLY A 258 -30.82 5.68 0.50
N ARG A 259 -29.55 6.02 0.61
CA ARG A 259 -28.59 6.05 -0.50
C ARG A 259 -27.50 5.01 -0.28
N ARG A 260 -26.70 4.73 -1.32
CA ARG A 260 -25.56 3.82 -1.21
C ARG A 260 -24.52 4.39 -0.24
N GLN A 261 -24.30 3.69 0.88
CA GLN A 261 -23.27 4.02 1.86
C GLN A 261 -22.03 3.15 1.61
N GLN A 262 -20.86 3.76 1.64
CA GLN A 262 -19.56 3.10 1.40
C GLN A 262 -18.52 3.56 2.39
N VAL A 263 -17.68 2.61 2.83
CA VAL A 263 -16.48 2.86 3.62
C VAL A 263 -15.31 2.19 2.91
N THR A 264 -14.26 2.94 2.59
CA THR A 264 -13.09 2.45 1.83
C THR A 264 -13.47 1.62 0.59
N GLY A 265 -14.53 2.04 -0.13
CA GLY A 265 -15.02 1.39 -1.35
C GLY A 265 -15.96 0.19 -1.14
N ILE A 266 -16.18 -0.26 0.10
CA ILE A 266 -17.09 -1.36 0.43
C ILE A 266 -18.45 -0.80 0.80
N VAL A 267 -19.53 -1.37 0.23
CA VAL A 267 -20.90 -1.02 0.59
C VAL A 267 -21.22 -1.56 1.98
N VAL A 268 -21.81 -0.70 2.84
CA VAL A 268 -22.07 -1.01 4.26
C VAL A 268 -23.53 -0.79 4.68
N SER A 269 -24.47 -0.79 3.74
CA SER A 269 -25.89 -0.46 4.04
C SER A 269 -26.53 -1.42 5.05
N HIS A 270 -26.68 -2.71 4.72
CA HIS A 270 -27.22 -3.75 5.64
C HIS A 270 -26.18 -4.78 6.05
N LYS A 271 -25.23 -5.02 5.17
CA LYS A 271 -24.05 -5.88 5.36
C LYS A 271 -22.95 -5.40 4.43
N VAL A 272 -21.72 -5.82 4.68
CA VAL A 272 -20.62 -5.58 3.76
C VAL A 272 -20.91 -6.21 2.40
N ASN A 273 -20.72 -5.45 1.33
CA ASN A 273 -20.99 -5.91 -0.02
C ASN A 273 -20.12 -5.17 -1.04
N VAL A 274 -19.95 -5.78 -2.21
CA VAL A 274 -19.39 -5.07 -3.37
C VAL A 274 -20.45 -4.18 -4.01
N SER A 275 -20.03 -3.14 -4.75
CA SER A 275 -20.98 -2.30 -5.48
C SER A 275 -21.72 -3.11 -6.56
N ARG A 276 -22.96 -2.67 -6.88
CA ARG A 276 -23.74 -3.28 -7.99
C ARG A 276 -22.98 -3.22 -9.30
N GLU A 277 -22.24 -2.13 -9.53
CA GLU A 277 -21.40 -1.93 -10.70
C GLU A 277 -20.28 -2.97 -10.79
N TYR A 278 -19.61 -3.23 -9.67
CA TYR A 278 -18.54 -4.24 -9.59
C TYR A 278 -19.06 -5.64 -9.95
N ALA A 279 -20.20 -6.04 -9.37
CA ALA A 279 -20.84 -7.33 -9.69
C ALA A 279 -21.30 -7.41 -11.15
N ARG A 280 -21.82 -6.28 -11.71
CA ARG A 280 -22.23 -6.19 -13.12
C ARG A 280 -21.05 -6.39 -14.06
N GLN A 281 -19.91 -5.77 -13.78
CA GLN A 281 -18.69 -5.93 -14.59
C GLN A 281 -18.21 -7.37 -14.63
N ILE A 282 -18.20 -8.10 -13.50
CA ILE A 282 -17.86 -9.52 -13.47
C ILE A 282 -18.84 -10.32 -14.32
N ARG A 283 -20.15 -10.10 -14.13
CA ARG A 283 -21.20 -10.77 -14.87
C ARG A 283 -21.06 -10.55 -16.38
N SER A 284 -20.80 -9.30 -16.80
CA SER A 284 -20.62 -8.94 -18.20
C SER A 284 -19.42 -9.65 -18.81
N LEU A 285 -18.26 -9.68 -18.14
CA LEU A 285 -17.09 -10.37 -18.64
C LEU A 285 -17.27 -11.89 -18.74
N LEU A 286 -17.95 -12.52 -17.77
CA LEU A 286 -18.27 -13.94 -17.80
C LEU A 286 -19.26 -14.27 -18.94
N TYR A 287 -20.27 -13.42 -19.15
CA TYR A 287 -21.23 -13.56 -20.25
C TYR A 287 -20.56 -13.40 -21.62
N MET A 288 -19.73 -12.37 -21.80
CA MET A 288 -18.98 -12.17 -23.03
C MET A 288 -18.06 -13.35 -23.33
N TRP A 289 -17.37 -13.88 -22.31
CA TRP A 289 -16.52 -15.06 -22.47
C TRP A 289 -17.32 -16.29 -22.89
N GLU A 290 -18.47 -16.50 -22.30
CA GLU A 290 -19.35 -17.61 -22.70
C GLU A 290 -19.83 -17.50 -24.12
N ARG A 291 -20.27 -16.28 -24.55
CA ARG A 291 -20.92 -16.01 -25.82
C ARG A 291 -19.95 -15.88 -26.99
N TYR A 292 -18.84 -15.20 -26.79
CA TYR A 292 -17.89 -14.83 -27.85
C TYR A 292 -16.53 -15.52 -27.72
N GLY A 293 -16.34 -16.36 -26.72
CA GLY A 293 -15.09 -17.04 -26.45
C GLY A 293 -14.05 -16.18 -25.72
N TYR A 294 -12.98 -16.85 -25.27
CA TYR A 294 -11.95 -16.24 -24.45
C TYR A 294 -11.25 -15.06 -25.13
N TRP A 295 -10.77 -15.28 -26.35
CA TRP A 295 -9.89 -14.33 -27.04
C TRP A 295 -10.60 -13.02 -27.41
N GLU A 296 -11.82 -13.08 -27.89
CA GLU A 296 -12.58 -11.87 -28.23
C GLU A 296 -12.95 -11.06 -26.99
N THR A 297 -13.29 -11.74 -25.90
CA THR A 297 -13.53 -11.07 -24.61
C THR A 297 -12.26 -10.44 -24.04
N ALA A 298 -11.12 -11.12 -24.15
CA ALA A 298 -9.83 -10.58 -23.69
C ALA A 298 -9.40 -9.34 -24.49
N LYS A 299 -9.61 -9.32 -25.82
CA LYS A 299 -9.37 -8.14 -26.67
C LYS A 299 -10.26 -6.97 -26.29
N ALA A 300 -11.56 -7.23 -26.09
CA ALA A 300 -12.53 -6.19 -25.69
C ALA A 300 -12.20 -5.61 -24.29
N ALA A 301 -11.89 -6.47 -23.32
CA ALA A 301 -11.49 -6.05 -21.97
C ALA A 301 -10.20 -5.22 -21.99
N LEU A 302 -9.22 -5.60 -22.82
CA LEU A 302 -7.97 -4.87 -22.97
C LEU A 302 -8.18 -3.50 -23.63
N ARG A 303 -9.05 -3.42 -24.65
CA ARG A 303 -9.42 -2.15 -25.30
C ARG A 303 -10.06 -1.19 -24.28
N ALA A 304 -11.07 -1.65 -23.56
CA ALA A 304 -11.74 -0.86 -22.52
C ALA A 304 -10.75 -0.38 -21.42
N TYR A 305 -9.82 -1.25 -21.02
CA TYR A 305 -8.78 -0.87 -20.07
C TYR A 305 -7.84 0.23 -20.61
N ARG A 306 -7.43 0.15 -21.89
CA ARG A 306 -6.57 1.15 -22.54
C ARG A 306 -7.29 2.50 -22.71
N GLU A 307 -8.56 2.48 -23.04
CA GLU A 307 -9.38 3.70 -23.16
C GLU A 307 -9.49 4.44 -21.82
N GLN A 308 -9.66 3.70 -20.72
CA GLN A 308 -9.78 4.27 -19.38
C GLN A 308 -8.43 4.74 -18.77
N ASN A 309 -7.32 4.06 -19.06
CA ASN A 309 -6.05 4.26 -18.37
C ASN A 309 -4.93 4.80 -19.26
N GLY A 310 -5.20 5.09 -20.54
CA GLY A 310 -4.21 5.49 -21.53
C GLY A 310 -3.35 4.32 -22.04
N LYS A 311 -2.44 4.62 -22.98
CA LYS A 311 -1.56 3.60 -23.59
C LYS A 311 -0.65 2.96 -22.53
N THR A 312 -0.87 1.70 -22.22
CA THR A 312 0.04 0.90 -21.40
C THR A 312 1.29 0.54 -22.20
N ARG A 313 2.46 0.48 -21.54
CA ARG A 313 3.73 0.05 -22.16
C ARG A 313 3.58 -1.34 -22.79
N LYS A 314 4.32 -1.59 -23.88
CA LYS A 314 4.31 -2.85 -24.66
C LYS A 314 4.45 -4.16 -23.85
N HIS A 315 4.99 -4.11 -22.62
CA HIS A 315 5.13 -5.27 -21.73
C HIS A 315 3.84 -5.67 -20.98
N GLY A 316 2.75 -4.91 -21.11
CA GLY A 316 1.46 -5.19 -20.48
C GLY A 316 0.42 -5.84 -21.41
N GLU A 317 0.82 -6.33 -22.57
CA GLU A 317 -0.09 -6.83 -23.60
C GLU A 317 -0.88 -8.07 -23.22
N TYR A 318 -0.51 -8.76 -22.14
CA TYR A 318 -1.18 -9.99 -21.72
C TYR A 318 -1.61 -9.98 -20.26
N LEU A 319 -2.35 -8.94 -19.86
CA LEU A 319 -3.19 -9.11 -18.69
C LEU A 319 -4.27 -10.12 -19.11
N THR A 320 -4.00 -11.38 -18.84
CA THR A 320 -4.89 -12.44 -19.29
C THR A 320 -6.23 -12.29 -18.59
N LEU A 321 -7.31 -12.29 -19.35
CA LEU A 321 -8.69 -12.11 -18.86
C LEU A 321 -8.98 -12.98 -17.62
N TYR A 322 -8.47 -14.22 -17.59
CA TYR A 322 -8.65 -15.13 -16.47
C TYR A 322 -8.01 -14.62 -15.19
N MET A 323 -6.83 -13.94 -15.26
CA MET A 323 -6.18 -13.35 -14.07
C MET A 323 -6.99 -12.15 -13.53
N VAL A 324 -7.49 -11.31 -14.41
CA VAL A 324 -8.35 -10.18 -14.05
C VAL A 324 -9.63 -10.66 -13.37
N LEU A 325 -10.32 -11.63 -13.97
CA LEU A 325 -11.54 -12.21 -13.40
C LEU A 325 -11.26 -12.90 -12.07
N ARG A 326 -10.18 -13.69 -11.97
CA ARG A 326 -9.78 -14.35 -10.72
C ARG A 326 -9.51 -13.33 -9.62
N GLY A 327 -8.78 -12.25 -9.93
CA GLY A 327 -8.55 -11.16 -8.96
C GLY A 327 -9.85 -10.51 -8.49
N ARG A 328 -10.77 -10.22 -9.42
CA ARG A 328 -12.10 -9.67 -9.09
C ARG A 328 -12.96 -10.63 -8.28
N LEU A 329 -12.95 -11.91 -8.58
CA LEU A 329 -13.67 -12.93 -7.82
C LEU A 329 -13.08 -13.12 -6.42
N ASN A 330 -11.74 -13.11 -6.28
CA ASN A 330 -11.08 -13.15 -4.98
C ASN A 330 -11.47 -11.95 -4.11
N TYR A 331 -11.52 -10.74 -4.69
CA TYR A 331 -12.00 -9.57 -3.95
C TYR A 331 -13.47 -9.71 -3.55
N MET A 332 -14.35 -10.20 -4.45
CA MET A 332 -15.74 -10.46 -4.10
C MET A 332 -15.87 -11.49 -2.96
N LYS A 333 -15.07 -12.58 -3.01
CA LYS A 333 -14.95 -13.57 -1.95
C LYS A 333 -14.54 -12.93 -0.62
N MET A 334 -13.52 -12.09 -0.63
CA MET A 334 -13.02 -11.38 0.55
C MET A 334 -14.11 -10.50 1.19
N VAL A 335 -14.92 -9.81 0.37
CA VAL A 335 -15.95 -8.88 0.86
C VAL A 335 -17.22 -9.60 1.29
N LYS A 336 -17.70 -10.57 0.50
CA LYS A 336 -19.01 -11.20 0.70
C LYS A 336 -18.95 -12.54 1.44
N GLY A 337 -17.77 -13.13 1.55
CA GLY A 337 -17.56 -14.48 2.09
C GLY A 337 -17.60 -15.57 1.03
N GLU A 338 -17.05 -16.73 1.40
CA GLU A 338 -16.93 -17.91 0.52
C GLU A 338 -18.29 -18.54 0.18
N THR A 339 -19.25 -18.43 1.08
CA THR A 339 -20.59 -19.04 0.96
C THR A 339 -21.62 -18.13 0.29
N ASP A 340 -21.27 -16.89 -0.09
CA ASP A 340 -22.23 -15.98 -0.72
C ASP A 340 -22.75 -16.55 -2.06
N PRO A 341 -24.06 -16.63 -2.27
CA PRO A 341 -24.65 -17.25 -3.47
C PRO A 341 -24.23 -16.55 -4.77
N THR A 342 -24.04 -15.22 -4.76
CA THR A 342 -23.61 -14.46 -5.94
C THR A 342 -22.15 -14.79 -6.28
N TYR A 343 -21.28 -14.85 -5.26
CA TYR A 343 -19.90 -15.25 -5.44
C TYR A 343 -19.82 -16.68 -6.00
N LEU A 344 -20.50 -17.64 -5.38
CA LEU A 344 -20.50 -19.05 -5.82
C LEU A 344 -21.00 -19.18 -7.26
N LYS A 345 -22.08 -18.49 -7.63
CA LYS A 345 -22.59 -18.47 -9.02
C LYS A 345 -21.52 -18.03 -10.01
N PHE A 346 -20.82 -16.93 -9.72
CA PHE A 346 -19.79 -16.40 -10.62
C PHE A 346 -18.54 -17.26 -10.63
N TRP A 347 -18.14 -17.80 -9.48
CA TRP A 347 -16.99 -18.68 -9.35
C TRP A 347 -17.18 -20.00 -10.13
N ASN A 348 -18.35 -20.63 -10.00
CA ASN A 348 -18.67 -21.85 -10.75
C ASN A 348 -18.70 -21.60 -12.25
N LYS A 349 -19.28 -20.47 -12.68
CA LYS A 349 -19.27 -20.07 -14.08
C LYS A 349 -17.85 -19.84 -14.62
N TYR A 350 -17.01 -19.14 -13.85
CA TYR A 350 -15.60 -18.94 -14.18
C TYR A 350 -14.85 -20.28 -14.34
N ASN A 351 -15.03 -21.22 -13.42
CA ASN A 351 -14.38 -22.52 -13.49
C ASN A 351 -14.87 -23.35 -14.70
N GLN A 352 -16.16 -23.34 -15.00
CA GLN A 352 -16.70 -24.00 -16.20
C GLN A 352 -16.06 -23.45 -17.49
N LEU A 353 -15.96 -22.13 -17.61
CA LEU A 353 -15.34 -21.47 -18.77
C LEU A 353 -13.83 -21.76 -18.84
N MET A 354 -13.14 -21.80 -17.70
CA MET A 354 -11.73 -22.17 -17.63
C MET A 354 -11.48 -23.62 -18.09
N LEU A 355 -12.36 -24.56 -17.75
CA LEU A 355 -12.26 -25.95 -18.20
C LEU A 355 -12.51 -26.07 -19.71
N ARG A 356 -13.49 -25.33 -20.24
CA ARG A 356 -13.82 -25.33 -21.67
C ARG A 356 -12.73 -24.71 -22.54
N ASP A 357 -12.24 -23.54 -22.16
CA ASP A 357 -11.39 -22.69 -22.99
C ASP A 357 -10.00 -22.51 -22.37
N LYS A 358 -9.47 -23.53 -21.66
CA LYS A 358 -8.17 -23.45 -20.97
C LYS A 358 -7.13 -22.79 -21.90
N PRO A 359 -6.69 -21.55 -21.65
CA PRO A 359 -5.77 -20.87 -22.54
C PRO A 359 -4.45 -21.63 -22.54
N LYS A 360 -4.18 -22.37 -23.61
CA LYS A 360 -2.87 -22.95 -23.84
C LYS A 360 -1.90 -21.76 -23.84
N ARG A 361 -0.92 -21.76 -22.95
CA ARG A 361 0.21 -20.85 -23.05
C ARG A 361 0.73 -20.96 -24.47
N ARG A 362 0.53 -19.93 -25.31
CA ARG A 362 1.30 -19.83 -26.56
C ARG A 362 2.75 -19.80 -26.09
N ARG A 363 3.48 -20.91 -26.28
CA ARG A 363 4.94 -20.84 -26.31
C ARG A 363 5.24 -19.78 -27.35
N GLY A 364 5.75 -18.64 -26.92
CA GLY A 364 6.26 -17.65 -27.84
C GLY A 364 7.27 -18.37 -28.70
N THR A 365 6.99 -18.46 -29.98
CA THR A 365 7.99 -18.70 -31.01
C THR A 365 8.90 -17.47 -30.93
N TYR A 366 9.86 -17.50 -30.01
CA TYR A 366 11.08 -16.73 -30.20
C TYR A 366 11.70 -17.38 -31.45
N GLY A 367 11.66 -16.62 -32.54
CA GLY A 367 12.32 -17.01 -33.77
C GLY A 367 13.76 -17.39 -33.46
N THR A 368 14.06 -18.66 -33.63
CA THR A 368 15.41 -19.16 -33.75
C THR A 368 15.94 -18.74 -35.12
N ASN A 369 16.26 -17.47 -35.26
CA ASN A 369 17.10 -16.95 -36.34
C ASN A 369 17.85 -15.75 -35.80
N ALA A 370 18.80 -16.00 -34.89
CA ALA A 370 19.93 -15.15 -34.68
C ALA A 370 21.16 -16.05 -34.89
N HIS A 371 21.85 -15.84 -36.01
CA HIS A 371 23.19 -16.32 -36.23
C HIS A 371 24.01 -16.19 -34.96
N ARG A 372 24.43 -17.28 -34.37
CA ARG A 372 25.54 -17.32 -33.43
C ARG A 372 26.80 -17.03 -34.25
N PRO A 373 27.55 -15.98 -33.98
CA PRO A 373 28.93 -15.89 -34.44
C PRO A 373 29.72 -16.92 -33.63
N GLU A 374 30.54 -17.72 -34.30
CA GLU A 374 31.50 -18.61 -33.67
C GLU A 374 32.50 -17.84 -32.81
N PRO A 375 32.97 -18.41 -31.69
CA PRO A 375 33.90 -17.77 -30.83
C PRO A 375 35.29 -17.78 -31.46
N SER A 376 35.80 -16.64 -31.87
CA SER A 376 37.23 -16.44 -32.13
C SER A 376 38.01 -16.52 -30.80
N SER A 377 38.97 -17.42 -30.75
CA SER A 377 39.97 -17.57 -29.70
C SER A 377 40.78 -16.29 -29.57
N THR A 378 40.72 -15.65 -28.43
CA THR A 378 41.88 -15.02 -27.74
C THR A 378 41.49 -14.72 -26.28
N ASN A 379 42.35 -15.20 -25.40
CA ASN A 379 42.38 -14.88 -23.97
C ASN A 379 42.40 -13.38 -23.75
N ASP A 380 41.62 -12.86 -22.79
CA ASP A 380 42.19 -12.19 -21.61
C ASP A 380 41.10 -11.47 -20.78
N TYR A 381 41.31 -11.56 -19.46
CA TYR A 381 40.80 -10.74 -18.35
C TYR A 381 39.36 -10.94 -17.84
N LEU A 382 39.34 -11.60 -16.70
CA LEU A 382 38.46 -11.50 -15.55
C LEU A 382 37.48 -10.32 -15.55
N GLY A 383 36.24 -10.60 -15.84
CA GLY A 383 35.09 -9.73 -15.62
C GLY A 383 33.88 -10.59 -15.22
N GLU A 384 33.37 -10.39 -14.02
CA GLU A 384 32.23 -11.12 -13.46
C GLU A 384 31.01 -11.09 -14.39
N PRO A 385 30.21 -12.18 -14.46
CA PRO A 385 29.03 -12.21 -15.31
C PRO A 385 27.92 -11.34 -14.73
N GLN A 386 27.62 -10.22 -15.39
CA GLN A 386 26.40 -9.48 -15.16
C GLN A 386 25.18 -10.38 -15.44
N ARG A 387 24.64 -10.97 -14.39
CA ARG A 387 23.28 -11.53 -14.43
C ARG A 387 22.30 -10.37 -14.62
N LYS A 388 21.85 -10.18 -15.86
CA LYS A 388 20.64 -9.41 -16.16
C LYS A 388 19.46 -10.17 -15.54
N GLY A 389 19.24 -9.98 -14.25
CA GLY A 389 18.18 -10.62 -13.49
C GLY A 389 16.96 -9.74 -13.41
N CYS A 390 15.86 -10.39 -13.44
CA CYS A 390 14.47 -10.13 -13.09
C CYS A 390 14.06 -8.96 -12.18
N ALA A 391 14.88 -7.94 -11.97
CA ALA A 391 14.55 -6.77 -11.14
C ALA A 391 13.37 -5.94 -11.70
N GLY A 392 13.15 -5.98 -13.02
CA GLY A 392 12.02 -5.29 -13.66
C GLY A 392 10.65 -5.91 -13.38
N VAL A 393 10.59 -7.23 -13.18
CA VAL A 393 9.32 -7.95 -12.99
C VAL A 393 8.78 -7.81 -11.57
N VAL A 394 9.66 -7.67 -10.58
CA VAL A 394 9.25 -7.57 -9.17
C VAL A 394 8.87 -6.15 -8.78
N ALA A 395 9.51 -5.11 -9.33
CA ALA A 395 9.05 -3.74 -9.18
C ALA A 395 7.64 -3.54 -9.78
N VAL A 396 7.33 -4.25 -10.86
CA VAL A 396 5.97 -4.31 -11.44
C VAL A 396 5.03 -5.12 -10.55
N PHE A 397 5.47 -6.18 -9.85
CA PHE A 397 4.63 -6.97 -8.95
C PHE A 397 4.35 -6.25 -7.62
N VAL A 398 5.32 -5.55 -7.04
CA VAL A 398 5.09 -4.69 -5.85
C VAL A 398 4.26 -3.46 -6.21
N ALA A 399 4.49 -2.85 -7.38
CA ALA A 399 3.62 -1.79 -7.89
C ALA A 399 2.22 -2.33 -8.28
N LEU A 400 2.09 -3.58 -8.77
CA LEU A 400 0.81 -4.21 -9.08
C LEU A 400 0.09 -4.76 -7.84
N THR A 401 0.78 -5.15 -6.76
CA THR A 401 0.12 -5.49 -5.49
C THR A 401 -0.24 -4.25 -4.68
N LEU A 402 0.59 -3.21 -4.66
CA LEU A 402 0.21 -1.90 -4.12
C LEU A 402 -0.78 -1.15 -5.05
N ALA A 403 -0.62 -1.23 -6.35
CA ALA A 403 -1.61 -0.73 -7.31
C ALA A 403 -2.84 -1.64 -7.41
N GLY A 404 -2.74 -2.92 -7.11
CA GLY A 404 -3.88 -3.83 -6.97
C GLY A 404 -4.70 -3.54 -5.71
N LEU A 405 -4.07 -3.25 -4.58
CA LEU A 405 -4.73 -2.75 -3.37
C LEU A 405 -5.21 -1.30 -3.53
N LEU A 406 -4.46 -0.45 -4.23
CA LEU A 406 -4.85 0.93 -4.58
C LEU A 406 -5.78 0.99 -5.80
N ALA A 407 -5.67 0.10 -6.79
CA ALA A 407 -6.62 -0.02 -7.90
C ALA A 407 -7.92 -0.73 -7.48
N LEU A 408 -7.90 -1.52 -6.41
CA LEU A 408 -9.11 -1.98 -5.73
C LEU A 408 -9.85 -0.83 -5.04
N ASN A 409 -9.14 0.16 -4.53
CA ASN A 409 -9.72 1.43 -4.06
C ASN A 409 -9.99 2.43 -5.22
N LEU A 410 -9.50 2.19 -6.43
CA LEU A 410 -9.64 3.06 -7.60
C LEU A 410 -10.61 2.53 -8.67
N LEU A 411 -11.17 1.33 -8.48
CA LEU A 411 -12.21 0.73 -9.34
C LEU A 411 -13.59 0.72 -8.68
N VAL A 412 -13.74 1.48 -7.60
CA VAL A 412 -15.04 1.75 -6.96
C VAL A 412 -15.41 3.22 -7.09
#